data_1186b0ba6e0f5550eba0127e54babc50
#
_entry.id   1186b0ba6e0f5550eba0127e54babc50
#
_cell.length_a   1.000
_cell.length_b   1.000
_cell.length_c   1.000
_cell.angle_alpha   90.00
_cell.angle_beta   90.00
_cell.angle_gamma   90.00
#
_symmetry.space_group_name_H-M   'P 1'
#
loop_
_entity.id
_entity.type
_entity.pdbx_description
1 polymer ?
#
loop_
_entity_poly.entity_id
_entity_poly.type
_entity_poly.pdbx_seq_one_letter_code
_entity_poly.pdbx_strand_id
1 'polypeptide(L)'
;MSARVFHDRREFKSWNDAMVEKYDVEQFHDHPSPLIRYIERKRIRRIFALLGAQPGERVLEVGCGAGNVLAQIPGGGLCGLDLAESLLAKAARRLAKRATLVQGDAEHLPFRDRAWRRVYCSEVLEHIPSPRTALDEIRRVVADGGVAVVSVPNERLINTLKALLRRSGLYRLLLRVRSGDYEMPERMDDEWHLHVFDLAGLLAIIPPGLRVTRVEGIPFGWLPLRYVVRCESDGRDDAHRARG
;
A
#
# COMPACT_ATOMS: atom_id res chain seq x y z
N MET A 1 -9.37 -14.66 -13.11
CA MET A 1 -9.66 -15.38 -11.85
C MET A 1 -10.90 -14.74 -11.26
N SER A 2 -11.86 -15.52 -10.73
CA SER A 2 -12.98 -14.94 -9.99
C SER A 2 -12.43 -14.37 -8.69
N ALA A 3 -12.71 -13.10 -8.38
CA ALA A 3 -12.32 -12.50 -7.11
C ALA A 3 -12.91 -13.36 -5.98
N ARG A 4 -12.11 -13.65 -4.96
CA ARG A 4 -12.60 -14.36 -3.77
C ARG A 4 -13.65 -13.49 -3.09
N VAL A 5 -14.79 -14.08 -2.80
CA VAL A 5 -15.89 -13.41 -2.10
C VAL A 5 -15.85 -13.86 -0.65
N PHE A 6 -15.92 -12.92 0.29
CA PHE A 6 -15.99 -13.17 1.72
C PHE A 6 -17.42 -12.92 2.20
N HIS A 7 -17.95 -13.81 3.06
CA HIS A 7 -19.31 -13.67 3.58
C HIS A 7 -19.40 -12.58 4.65
N ASP A 8 -18.33 -12.41 5.43
CA ASP A 8 -18.22 -11.36 6.44
C ASP A 8 -16.76 -10.94 6.71
N ARG A 9 -16.61 -9.93 7.56
CA ARG A 9 -15.28 -9.41 7.95
C ARG A 9 -14.45 -10.39 8.76
N ARG A 10 -15.07 -11.32 9.50
CA ARG A 10 -14.33 -12.30 10.31
C ARG A 10 -13.67 -13.32 9.39
N GLU A 11 -14.39 -13.75 8.35
CA GLU A 11 -13.81 -14.61 7.32
C GLU A 11 -12.64 -13.93 6.62
N PHE A 12 -12.79 -12.67 6.20
CA PHE A 12 -11.71 -11.90 5.60
C PHE A 12 -10.51 -11.76 6.54
N LYS A 13 -10.74 -11.38 7.81
CA LYS A 13 -9.65 -11.26 8.80
C LYS A 13 -8.91 -12.59 8.98
N SER A 14 -9.62 -13.68 9.15
CA SER A 14 -9.02 -15.02 9.33
C SER A 14 -8.18 -15.41 8.10
N TRP A 15 -8.69 -15.14 6.91
CA TRP A 15 -7.94 -15.39 5.67
C TRP A 15 -6.70 -14.48 5.56
N ASN A 16 -6.83 -13.20 5.87
CA ASN A 16 -5.71 -12.26 5.87
C ASN A 16 -4.62 -12.68 6.86
N ASP A 17 -4.98 -13.07 8.08
CA ASP A 17 -4.04 -13.55 9.08
C ASP A 17 -3.28 -14.80 8.58
N ALA A 18 -3.96 -15.74 7.92
CA ALA A 18 -3.33 -16.91 7.29
C ALA A 18 -2.38 -16.53 6.14
N MET A 19 -2.73 -15.52 5.33
CA MET A 19 -1.85 -15.04 4.26
C MET A 19 -0.61 -14.34 4.83
N VAL A 20 -0.77 -13.52 5.87
CA VAL A 20 0.35 -12.87 6.58
C VAL A 20 1.30 -13.89 7.21
N GLU A 21 0.79 -15.01 7.72
CA GLU A 21 1.62 -16.08 8.26
C GLU A 21 2.36 -16.85 7.16
N LYS A 22 1.70 -17.08 6.02
CA LYS A 22 2.25 -17.80 4.87
C LYS A 22 3.32 -16.99 4.12
N TYR A 23 3.11 -15.69 3.96
CA TYR A 23 3.96 -14.80 3.18
C TYR A 23 4.69 -13.81 4.10
N ASP A 24 6.01 -13.90 4.15
CA ASP A 24 6.81 -12.97 4.94
C ASP A 24 6.99 -11.63 4.22
N VAL A 25 6.10 -10.67 4.54
CA VAL A 25 6.12 -9.32 3.95
C VAL A 25 7.39 -8.53 4.28
N GLU A 26 8.13 -8.91 5.34
CA GLU A 26 9.35 -8.20 5.74
C GLU A 26 10.51 -8.47 4.79
N GLN A 27 10.54 -9.64 4.15
CA GLN A 27 11.62 -10.03 3.23
C GLN A 27 11.73 -9.14 1.99
N PHE A 28 10.67 -8.41 1.60
CA PHE A 28 10.75 -7.47 0.49
C PHE A 28 11.70 -6.30 0.78
N HIS A 29 11.76 -5.83 2.02
CA HIS A 29 12.62 -4.71 2.39
C HIS A 29 14.10 -5.09 2.44
N ASP A 30 14.40 -6.33 2.81
CA ASP A 30 15.76 -6.88 2.92
C ASP A 30 16.08 -7.90 1.83
N HIS A 31 15.36 -7.84 0.71
CA HIS A 31 15.51 -8.79 -0.38
C HIS A 31 16.97 -8.92 -0.85
N PRO A 32 17.50 -10.14 -1.10
CA PRO A 32 18.89 -10.37 -1.49
C PRO A 32 19.28 -9.67 -2.80
N SER A 33 18.32 -9.46 -3.72
CA SER A 33 18.58 -8.74 -4.98
C SER A 33 18.73 -7.24 -4.76
N PRO A 34 19.88 -6.64 -5.14
CA PRO A 34 20.07 -5.19 -5.06
C PRO A 34 19.11 -4.41 -5.97
N LEU A 35 18.65 -5.04 -7.06
CA LEU A 35 17.66 -4.44 -7.97
C LEU A 35 16.31 -4.26 -7.26
N ILE A 36 15.82 -5.29 -6.58
CA ILE A 36 14.55 -5.23 -5.84
C ILE A 36 14.66 -4.21 -4.72
N ARG A 37 15.74 -4.23 -3.93
CA ARG A 37 15.98 -3.21 -2.89
C ARG A 37 16.02 -1.78 -3.45
N TYR A 38 16.62 -1.58 -4.64
CA TYR A 38 16.64 -0.28 -5.29
C TYR A 38 15.22 0.20 -5.63
N ILE A 39 14.41 -0.68 -6.23
CA ILE A 39 13.01 -0.38 -6.60
C ILE A 39 12.21 0.00 -5.34
N GLU A 40 12.30 -0.81 -4.28
CA GLU A 40 11.60 -0.55 -3.01
C GLU A 40 12.03 0.77 -2.35
N ARG A 41 13.34 1.01 -2.23
CA ARG A 41 13.86 2.27 -1.69
C ARG A 41 13.45 3.49 -2.52
N LYS A 42 13.37 3.33 -3.85
CA LYS A 42 12.90 4.40 -4.74
C LYS A 42 11.41 4.65 -4.54
N ARG A 43 10.58 3.60 -4.44
CA ARG A 43 9.16 3.71 -4.13
C ARG A 43 8.93 4.48 -2.83
N ILE A 44 9.54 4.04 -1.74
CA ILE A 44 9.41 4.67 -0.42
C ILE A 44 9.82 6.15 -0.45
N ARG A 45 10.97 6.46 -1.06
CA ARG A 45 11.41 7.86 -1.21
C ARG A 45 10.42 8.71 -1.99
N ARG A 46 9.79 8.14 -3.04
CA ARG A 46 8.79 8.87 -3.84
C ARG A 46 7.49 9.06 -3.06
N ILE A 47 7.03 8.05 -2.30
CA ILE A 47 5.89 8.19 -1.40
C ILE A 47 6.12 9.38 -0.46
N PHE A 48 7.26 9.46 0.23
CA PHE A 48 7.55 10.54 1.17
C PHE A 48 7.65 11.90 0.48
N ALA A 49 8.29 11.97 -0.67
CA ALA A 49 8.37 13.20 -1.45
C ALA A 49 7.00 13.70 -1.90
N LEU A 50 6.12 12.80 -2.33
CA LEU A 50 4.76 13.13 -2.75
C LEU A 50 3.83 13.43 -1.57
N LEU A 51 4.03 12.76 -0.43
CA LEU A 51 3.30 13.04 0.80
C LEU A 51 3.60 14.44 1.31
N GLY A 52 4.85 14.89 1.19
CA GLY A 52 5.28 16.24 1.56
C GLY A 52 5.03 16.57 3.03
N ALA A 53 5.12 15.58 3.92
CA ALA A 53 4.91 15.78 5.35
C ALA A 53 6.01 16.69 5.93
N GLN A 54 5.60 17.69 6.69
CA GLN A 54 6.52 18.59 7.41
C GLN A 54 6.91 17.99 8.75
N PRO A 55 8.06 18.38 9.32
CA PRO A 55 8.42 17.96 10.66
C PRO A 55 7.33 18.30 11.67
N GLY A 56 6.88 17.30 12.44
CA GLY A 56 5.81 17.46 13.43
C GLY A 56 4.38 17.30 12.89
N GLU A 57 4.18 17.21 11.58
CA GLU A 57 2.85 16.85 11.03
C GLU A 57 2.47 15.41 11.38
N ARG A 58 1.17 15.23 11.64
CA ARG A 58 0.61 13.90 11.87
C ARG A 58 0.46 13.15 10.54
N VAL A 59 0.98 11.94 10.49
CA VAL A 59 0.93 11.06 9.32
C VAL A 59 0.23 9.77 9.68
N LEU A 60 -0.72 9.34 8.85
CA LEU A 60 -1.37 8.04 8.93
C LEU A 60 -0.88 7.14 7.80
N GLU A 61 -0.42 5.95 8.16
CA GLU A 61 -0.24 4.82 7.24
C GLU A 61 -1.42 3.86 7.38
N VAL A 62 -2.14 3.62 6.28
CA VAL A 62 -3.20 2.61 6.19
C VAL A 62 -2.57 1.33 5.60
N GLY A 63 -2.63 0.23 6.36
CA GLY A 63 -1.92 -1.01 6.05
C GLY A 63 -0.43 -0.90 6.37
N CYS A 64 -0.09 -0.59 7.63
CA CYS A 64 1.31 -0.33 8.00
C CYS A 64 2.16 -1.61 8.13
N GLY A 65 1.54 -2.78 8.12
CA GLY A 65 2.22 -4.05 8.32
C GLY A 65 3.14 -4.05 9.53
N ALA A 66 4.36 -4.52 9.36
CA ALA A 66 5.38 -4.52 10.41
C ALA A 66 6.07 -3.15 10.62
N GLY A 67 5.53 -2.06 10.06
CA GLY A 67 6.00 -0.69 10.26
C GLY A 67 7.29 -0.34 9.50
N ASN A 68 7.66 -1.09 8.48
CA ASN A 68 8.91 -0.90 7.73
C ASN A 68 9.00 0.46 7.03
N VAL A 69 7.90 0.93 6.46
CA VAL A 69 7.83 2.21 5.77
C VAL A 69 7.67 3.34 6.78
N LEU A 70 6.74 3.18 7.74
CA LEU A 70 6.47 4.17 8.78
C LEU A 70 7.72 4.52 9.61
N ALA A 71 8.58 3.53 9.89
CA ALA A 71 9.82 3.73 10.63
C ALA A 71 10.82 4.69 9.95
N GLN A 72 10.71 4.87 8.64
CA GLN A 72 11.60 5.71 7.85
C GLN A 72 11.13 7.17 7.79
N ILE A 73 9.90 7.49 8.27
CA ILE A 73 9.42 8.87 8.34
C ILE A 73 10.09 9.57 9.53
N PRO A 74 10.78 10.68 9.30
CA PRO A 74 11.36 11.46 10.39
C PRO A 74 10.26 12.21 11.18
N GLY A 75 10.42 12.31 12.47
CA GLY A 75 9.54 13.10 13.33
C GLY A 75 8.58 12.28 14.18
N GLY A 76 7.61 12.98 14.78
CA GLY A 76 6.59 12.44 15.67
C GLY A 76 5.19 12.56 15.09
N GLY A 77 4.18 12.05 15.81
CA GLY A 77 2.78 12.10 15.37
C GLY A 77 2.43 11.04 14.34
N LEU A 78 3.21 9.97 14.25
CA LEU A 78 2.98 8.86 13.34
C LEU A 78 1.86 7.95 13.87
N CYS A 79 1.02 7.48 12.96
CA CYS A 79 0.01 6.48 13.24
C CYS A 79 0.04 5.41 12.15
N GLY A 80 0.07 4.16 12.56
CA GLY A 80 -0.06 3.01 11.66
C GLY A 80 -1.33 2.23 11.98
N LEU A 81 -2.08 1.90 10.93
CA LEU A 81 -3.24 1.01 11.05
C LEU A 81 -2.98 -0.26 10.23
N ASP A 82 -3.27 -1.41 10.81
CA ASP A 82 -3.24 -2.70 10.11
C ASP A 82 -4.30 -3.65 10.66
N LEU A 83 -4.74 -4.60 9.84
CA LEU A 83 -5.72 -5.60 10.24
C LEU A 83 -5.08 -6.72 11.07
N ALA A 84 -3.82 -7.07 10.74
CA ALA A 84 -3.11 -8.21 11.32
C ALA A 84 -2.41 -7.82 12.63
N GLU A 85 -2.88 -8.38 13.75
CA GLU A 85 -2.30 -8.15 15.07
C GLU A 85 -0.83 -8.60 15.16
N SER A 86 -0.48 -9.69 14.49
CA SER A 86 0.89 -10.21 14.45
C SER A 86 1.87 -9.23 13.83
N LEU A 87 1.45 -8.52 12.75
CA LEU A 87 2.26 -7.47 12.14
C LEU A 87 2.37 -6.23 13.02
N LEU A 88 1.28 -5.82 13.67
CA LEU A 88 1.30 -4.70 14.62
C LEU A 88 2.22 -4.98 15.81
N ALA A 89 2.29 -6.22 16.29
CA ALA A 89 3.25 -6.60 17.33
C ALA A 89 4.71 -6.44 16.85
N LYS A 90 5.00 -6.75 15.59
CA LYS A 90 6.32 -6.48 14.98
C LYS A 90 6.57 -4.98 14.83
N ALA A 91 5.56 -4.22 14.35
CA ALA A 91 5.64 -2.76 14.23
C ALA A 91 5.91 -2.08 15.58
N ALA A 92 5.26 -2.52 16.66
CA ALA A 92 5.47 -1.98 18.00
C ALA A 92 6.93 -2.11 18.46
N ARG A 93 7.57 -3.25 18.18
CA ARG A 93 8.99 -3.46 18.47
C ARG A 93 9.89 -2.55 17.61
N ARG A 94 9.59 -2.44 16.30
CA ARG A 94 10.38 -1.63 15.36
C ARG A 94 10.28 -0.14 15.64
N LEU A 95 9.09 0.36 15.92
CA LEU A 95 8.82 1.78 16.08
C LEU A 95 9.15 2.33 17.49
N ALA A 96 9.33 1.44 18.46
CA ALA A 96 9.78 1.81 19.82
C ALA A 96 9.04 3.04 20.40
N LYS A 97 7.71 3.05 20.36
CA LYS A 97 6.81 4.13 20.82
C LYS A 97 6.83 5.42 19.96
N ARG A 98 7.50 5.42 18.80
CA ARG A 98 7.49 6.57 17.88
C ARG A 98 6.17 6.77 17.15
N ALA A 99 5.30 5.75 17.14
CA ALA A 99 4.01 5.79 16.47
C ALA A 99 2.91 5.21 17.35
N THR A 100 1.69 5.70 17.16
CA THR A 100 0.48 5.05 17.64
C THR A 100 0.11 3.93 16.66
N LEU A 101 -0.14 2.73 17.16
CA LEU A 101 -0.56 1.60 16.34
C LEU A 101 -2.02 1.26 16.66
N VAL A 102 -2.81 1.06 15.61
CA VAL A 102 -4.26 0.80 15.71
C VAL A 102 -4.56 -0.46 14.91
N GLN A 103 -5.19 -1.45 15.54
CA GLN A 103 -5.75 -2.57 14.81
C GLN A 103 -7.08 -2.13 14.18
N GLY A 104 -7.20 -2.28 12.85
CA GLY A 104 -8.38 -1.84 12.14
C GLY A 104 -8.41 -2.30 10.69
N ASP A 105 -9.59 -2.16 10.10
CA ASP A 105 -9.88 -2.49 8.72
C ASP A 105 -9.78 -1.22 7.87
N ALA A 106 -9.04 -1.29 6.77
CA ALA A 106 -8.88 -0.18 5.83
C ALA A 106 -10.20 0.27 5.20
N GLU A 107 -11.18 -0.64 5.10
CA GLU A 107 -12.52 -0.33 4.61
C GLU A 107 -13.41 0.36 5.66
N HIS A 108 -12.95 0.47 6.92
CA HIS A 108 -13.69 1.09 8.04
C HIS A 108 -12.70 1.69 9.03
N LEU A 109 -12.11 2.81 8.66
CA LEU A 109 -11.09 3.47 9.46
C LEU A 109 -11.66 4.02 10.78
N PRO A 110 -11.10 3.67 11.96
CA PRO A 110 -11.61 4.11 13.26
C PRO A 110 -11.18 5.55 13.60
N PHE A 111 -11.19 6.41 12.62
CA PHE A 111 -10.80 7.82 12.75
C PHE A 111 -11.96 8.73 12.40
N ARG A 112 -11.96 9.92 13.01
CA ARG A 112 -12.93 10.97 12.68
C ARG A 112 -12.71 11.50 11.27
N ASP A 113 -13.74 12.04 10.68
CA ASP A 113 -13.66 12.75 9.41
C ASP A 113 -12.63 13.88 9.48
N ARG A 114 -11.89 14.07 8.40
CA ARG A 114 -10.92 15.16 8.23
C ARG A 114 -9.86 15.24 9.34
N ALA A 115 -9.53 14.10 9.97
CA ALA A 115 -8.60 14.05 11.09
C ALA A 115 -7.12 14.13 10.68
N TRP A 116 -6.79 13.84 9.42
CA TRP A 116 -5.43 13.64 8.97
C TRP A 116 -5.06 14.52 7.78
N ARG A 117 -3.98 15.29 7.90
CA ARG A 117 -3.47 16.08 6.77
C ARG A 117 -2.62 15.28 5.79
N ARG A 118 -2.00 14.19 6.25
CA ARG A 118 -1.12 13.31 5.48
C ARG A 118 -1.54 11.86 5.71
N VAL A 119 -1.96 11.22 4.65
CA VAL A 119 -2.35 9.81 4.66
C VAL A 119 -1.62 9.10 3.52
N TYR A 120 -1.12 7.91 3.75
CA TYR A 120 -0.69 7.05 2.66
C TYR A 120 -1.13 5.62 2.86
N CYS A 121 -1.33 4.93 1.73
CA CYS A 121 -1.72 3.54 1.64
C CYS A 121 -0.85 2.90 0.55
N SER A 122 0.01 1.98 0.93
CA SER A 122 1.07 1.51 0.04
C SER A 122 1.09 0.00 -0.05
N GLU A 123 0.80 -0.55 -1.24
CA GLU A 123 0.75 -2.00 -1.52
C GLU A 123 -0.26 -2.70 -0.57
N VAL A 124 -1.49 -2.19 -0.49
CA VAL A 124 -2.56 -2.71 0.36
C VAL A 124 -3.84 -2.96 -0.45
N LEU A 125 -4.15 -2.09 -1.41
CA LEU A 125 -5.43 -2.14 -2.13
C LEU A 125 -5.63 -3.45 -2.90
N GLU A 126 -4.56 -4.09 -3.33
CA GLU A 126 -4.58 -5.39 -4.01
C GLU A 126 -5.01 -6.55 -3.10
N HIS A 127 -4.88 -6.38 -1.78
CA HIS A 127 -5.13 -7.42 -0.77
C HIS A 127 -6.50 -7.34 -0.09
N ILE A 128 -7.26 -6.26 -0.29
CA ILE A 128 -8.53 -6.02 0.42
C ILE A 128 -9.74 -6.29 -0.47
N PRO A 129 -10.89 -6.70 0.09
CA PRO A 129 -12.08 -7.04 -0.68
C PRO A 129 -12.64 -5.90 -1.51
N SER A 130 -12.72 -4.69 -0.96
CA SER A 130 -13.26 -3.51 -1.63
C SER A 130 -12.30 -2.32 -1.61
N PRO A 131 -11.34 -2.24 -2.56
CA PRO A 131 -10.39 -1.12 -2.65
C PRO A 131 -11.07 0.24 -2.77
N ARG A 132 -12.24 0.30 -3.41
CA ARG A 132 -13.03 1.52 -3.53
C ARG A 132 -13.50 2.01 -2.17
N THR A 133 -14.04 1.12 -1.32
CA THR A 133 -14.47 1.46 0.04
C THR A 133 -13.32 1.99 0.88
N ALA A 134 -12.14 1.37 0.79
CA ALA A 134 -10.96 1.86 1.49
C ALA A 134 -10.52 3.25 1.01
N LEU A 135 -10.62 3.54 -0.29
CA LEU A 135 -10.33 4.87 -0.81
C LEU A 135 -11.39 5.91 -0.39
N ASP A 136 -12.66 5.51 -0.28
CA ASP A 136 -13.73 6.36 0.26
C ASP A 136 -13.45 6.69 1.75
N GLU A 137 -12.99 5.73 2.54
CA GLU A 137 -12.57 5.94 3.93
C GLU A 137 -11.32 6.82 4.05
N ILE A 138 -10.31 6.61 3.19
CA ILE A 138 -9.15 7.50 3.11
C ILE A 138 -9.61 8.93 2.78
N ARG A 139 -10.53 9.11 1.81
CA ARG A 139 -11.11 10.42 1.49
C ARG A 139 -11.81 11.05 2.70
N ARG A 140 -12.58 10.25 3.45
CA ARG A 140 -13.31 10.71 4.63
C ARG A 140 -12.38 11.23 5.72
N VAL A 141 -11.29 10.52 5.99
CA VAL A 141 -10.38 10.88 7.08
C VAL A 141 -9.34 11.93 6.71
N VAL A 142 -9.10 12.17 5.41
CA VAL A 142 -8.20 13.24 4.95
C VAL A 142 -8.83 14.60 5.15
N ALA A 143 -8.11 15.50 5.80
CA ALA A 143 -8.53 16.89 6.04
C ALA A 143 -8.65 17.67 4.71
N ASP A 144 -9.42 18.75 4.74
CA ASP A 144 -9.52 19.66 3.60
C ASP A 144 -8.13 20.23 3.24
N GLY A 145 -7.79 20.17 1.95
CA GLY A 145 -6.44 20.49 1.47
C GLY A 145 -5.33 19.51 1.95
N GLY A 146 -5.73 18.40 2.57
CA GLY A 146 -4.81 17.32 2.92
C GLY A 146 -4.39 16.49 1.73
N VAL A 147 -3.39 15.65 1.93
CA VAL A 147 -2.78 14.82 0.89
C VAL A 147 -2.96 13.35 1.21
N ALA A 148 -3.41 12.59 0.22
CA ALA A 148 -3.37 11.14 0.21
C ALA A 148 -2.37 10.65 -0.84
N VAL A 149 -1.53 9.67 -0.49
CA VAL A 149 -0.63 9.00 -1.44
C VAL A 149 -0.95 7.51 -1.44
N VAL A 150 -1.20 6.96 -2.62
CA VAL A 150 -1.54 5.55 -2.78
C VAL A 150 -0.53 4.88 -3.71
N SER A 151 -0.09 3.67 -3.39
CA SER A 151 0.70 2.89 -4.34
C SER A 151 0.13 1.48 -4.53
N VAL A 152 0.26 0.99 -5.77
CA VAL A 152 -0.12 -0.38 -6.15
C VAL A 152 0.92 -0.97 -7.12
N PRO A 153 1.11 -2.29 -7.15
CA PRO A 153 1.93 -2.96 -8.14
C PRO A 153 1.29 -2.92 -9.53
N ASN A 154 2.11 -2.84 -10.58
CA ASN A 154 1.71 -3.14 -11.95
C ASN A 154 1.94 -4.62 -12.24
N GLU A 155 1.04 -5.45 -11.77
CA GLU A 155 1.22 -6.90 -11.81
C GLU A 155 1.34 -7.44 -13.23
N ARG A 156 0.58 -6.90 -14.19
CA ARG A 156 0.65 -7.32 -15.59
C ARG A 156 2.06 -7.17 -16.14
N LEU A 157 2.69 -6.01 -15.89
CA LEU A 157 4.05 -5.76 -16.36
C LEU A 157 5.06 -6.62 -15.60
N ILE A 158 4.91 -6.76 -14.28
CA ILE A 158 5.79 -7.60 -13.46
C ILE A 158 5.75 -9.05 -13.93
N ASN A 159 4.55 -9.61 -14.14
CA ASN A 159 4.37 -10.99 -14.59
C ASN A 159 4.95 -11.19 -16.00
N THR A 160 4.75 -10.23 -16.91
CA THR A 160 5.35 -10.27 -18.25
C THR A 160 6.88 -10.29 -18.19
N LEU A 161 7.47 -9.41 -17.37
CA LEU A 161 8.93 -9.36 -17.21
C LEU A 161 9.48 -10.63 -16.55
N LYS A 162 8.81 -11.16 -15.53
CA LYS A 162 9.19 -12.43 -14.92
C LYS A 162 9.20 -13.57 -15.95
N ALA A 163 8.15 -13.65 -16.79
CA ALA A 163 8.06 -14.68 -17.84
C ALA A 163 9.18 -14.54 -18.86
N LEU A 164 9.50 -13.33 -19.32
CA LEU A 164 10.61 -13.06 -20.25
C LEU A 164 11.98 -13.42 -19.64
N LEU A 165 12.23 -13.03 -18.39
CA LEU A 165 13.47 -13.34 -17.68
C LEU A 165 13.65 -14.85 -17.46
N ARG A 166 12.57 -15.59 -17.21
CA ARG A 166 12.63 -17.06 -17.09
C ARG A 166 12.98 -17.71 -18.42
N ARG A 167 12.33 -17.28 -19.51
CA ARG A 167 12.61 -17.81 -20.85
C ARG A 167 14.04 -17.54 -21.33
N SER A 168 14.62 -16.40 -20.93
CA SER A 168 16.01 -16.04 -21.26
C SER A 168 17.07 -16.70 -20.36
N GLY A 169 16.68 -17.42 -19.31
CA GLY A 169 17.59 -17.96 -18.30
C GLY A 169 18.22 -16.93 -17.35
N LEU A 170 17.96 -15.62 -17.57
CA LEU A 170 18.53 -14.53 -16.78
C LEU A 170 17.85 -14.33 -15.41
N TYR A 171 16.74 -15.00 -15.17
CA TYR A 171 15.94 -14.83 -13.95
C TYR A 171 16.76 -15.05 -12.68
N ARG A 172 17.49 -16.19 -12.59
CA ARG A 172 18.31 -16.53 -11.42
C ARG A 172 19.48 -15.56 -11.22
N LEU A 173 20.09 -15.12 -12.31
CA LEU A 173 21.22 -14.19 -12.28
C LEU A 173 20.82 -12.81 -11.79
N LEU A 174 19.76 -12.22 -12.35
CA LEU A 174 19.33 -10.85 -12.05
C LEU A 174 18.64 -10.73 -10.69
N LEU A 175 17.86 -11.73 -10.30
CA LEU A 175 17.13 -11.70 -9.04
C LEU A 175 17.92 -12.33 -7.89
N ARG A 176 19.09 -12.93 -8.15
CA ARG A 176 19.95 -13.62 -7.15
C ARG A 176 19.16 -14.59 -6.25
N VAL A 177 18.18 -15.27 -6.85
CA VAL A 177 17.44 -16.32 -6.14
C VAL A 177 18.38 -17.50 -5.94
N ARG A 178 18.93 -17.66 -4.73
CA ARG A 178 19.61 -18.88 -4.33
C ARG A 178 18.57 -19.98 -4.11
N SER A 179 18.86 -21.18 -4.60
CA SER A 179 18.04 -22.34 -4.31
C SER A 179 17.99 -22.54 -2.80
N GLY A 180 16.81 -22.42 -2.19
CA GLY A 180 16.56 -22.83 -0.82
C GLY A 180 16.02 -21.77 0.14
N ASP A 181 16.30 -20.47 -0.05
CA ASP A 181 16.03 -19.50 1.00
C ASP A 181 14.81 -18.58 0.75
N TYR A 182 14.32 -18.47 -0.48
CA TYR A 182 13.11 -17.70 -0.81
C TYR A 182 12.61 -18.05 -2.21
N GLU A 183 11.45 -18.67 -2.28
CA GLU A 183 10.71 -18.82 -3.54
C GLU A 183 9.82 -17.60 -3.75
N MET A 184 10.29 -16.65 -4.56
CA MET A 184 9.41 -15.60 -5.05
C MET A 184 8.26 -16.27 -5.82
N PRO A 185 6.98 -15.96 -5.50
CA PRO A 185 5.84 -16.57 -6.17
C PRO A 185 5.99 -16.51 -7.69
N GLU A 186 5.55 -17.56 -8.37
CA GLU A 186 5.66 -17.64 -9.83
C GLU A 186 5.01 -16.46 -10.53
N ARG A 187 3.91 -16.00 -9.97
CA ARG A 187 3.14 -14.84 -10.40
C ARG A 187 2.92 -13.93 -9.21
N MET A 188 2.73 -12.62 -9.45
CA MET A 188 2.35 -11.67 -8.40
C MET A 188 0.85 -11.74 -8.09
N ASP A 189 0.03 -12.20 -9.03
CA ASP A 189 -1.38 -12.51 -8.85
C ASP A 189 -1.54 -13.91 -8.21
N ASP A 190 -0.91 -14.10 -7.05
CA ASP A 190 -1.06 -15.27 -6.21
C ASP A 190 -2.42 -15.25 -5.47
N GLU A 191 -2.61 -16.20 -4.58
CA GLU A 191 -3.86 -16.29 -3.82
C GLU A 191 -4.09 -15.13 -2.85
N TRP A 192 -3.07 -14.32 -2.55
CA TRP A 192 -3.17 -13.16 -1.66
C TRP A 192 -3.65 -11.90 -2.39
N HIS A 193 -3.36 -11.75 -3.66
CA HIS A 193 -3.84 -10.60 -4.44
C HIS A 193 -5.28 -10.84 -4.93
N LEU A 194 -6.22 -10.10 -4.35
CA LEU A 194 -7.63 -10.15 -4.72
C LEU A 194 -7.92 -9.32 -5.98
N HIS A 195 -7.08 -8.32 -6.25
CA HIS A 195 -7.23 -7.40 -7.37
C HIS A 195 -5.91 -7.22 -8.13
N VAL A 196 -6.01 -7.16 -9.46
CA VAL A 196 -4.90 -6.84 -10.36
C VAL A 196 -5.06 -5.42 -10.86
N PHE A 197 -4.13 -4.55 -10.49
CA PHE A 197 -4.18 -3.16 -10.91
C PHE A 197 -3.32 -2.87 -12.14
N ASP A 198 -3.86 -2.01 -12.99
CA ASP A 198 -3.11 -1.11 -13.86
C ASP A 198 -3.45 0.34 -13.50
N LEU A 199 -2.78 1.30 -14.14
CA LEU A 199 -3.01 2.70 -13.80
C LEU A 199 -4.46 3.14 -14.04
N ALA A 200 -5.07 2.70 -15.12
CA ALA A 200 -6.45 3.06 -15.46
C ALA A 200 -7.43 2.50 -14.42
N GLY A 201 -7.25 1.24 -14.02
CA GLY A 201 -8.06 0.61 -12.98
C GLY A 201 -7.93 1.31 -11.63
N LEU A 202 -6.71 1.69 -11.22
CA LEU A 202 -6.51 2.47 -10.00
C LEU A 202 -7.21 3.84 -10.08
N LEU A 203 -7.00 4.58 -11.18
CA LEU A 203 -7.60 5.91 -11.34
C LEU A 203 -9.14 5.87 -11.36
N ALA A 204 -9.72 4.80 -11.91
CA ALA A 204 -11.17 4.62 -11.99
C ALA A 204 -11.86 4.44 -10.62
N ILE A 205 -11.11 3.97 -9.62
CA ILE A 205 -11.64 3.78 -8.26
C ILE A 205 -11.32 4.92 -7.29
N ILE A 206 -10.55 5.94 -7.70
CA ILE A 206 -10.33 7.13 -6.88
C ILE A 206 -11.66 7.87 -6.70
N PRO A 207 -12.11 8.12 -5.46
CA PRO A 207 -13.41 8.72 -5.21
C PRO A 207 -13.43 10.21 -5.57
N PRO A 208 -14.62 10.75 -5.90
CA PRO A 208 -14.84 12.21 -5.95
C PRO A 208 -14.37 12.87 -4.65
N GLY A 209 -13.81 14.09 -4.77
CA GLY A 209 -13.23 14.81 -3.62
C GLY A 209 -11.79 14.44 -3.29
N LEU A 210 -11.22 13.43 -3.97
CA LEU A 210 -9.76 13.21 -4.05
C LEU A 210 -9.29 13.49 -5.48
N ARG A 211 -8.74 14.69 -5.69
CA ARG A 211 -8.21 15.09 -6.99
C ARG A 211 -6.80 14.56 -7.19
N VAL A 212 -6.59 13.77 -8.23
CA VAL A 212 -5.25 13.30 -8.60
C VAL A 212 -4.40 14.49 -9.06
N THR A 213 -3.27 14.71 -8.41
CA THR A 213 -2.34 15.81 -8.72
C THR A 213 -1.02 15.33 -9.30
N ARG A 214 -0.65 14.08 -9.04
CA ARG A 214 0.58 13.50 -9.57
C ARG A 214 0.46 11.99 -9.70
N VAL A 215 1.04 11.45 -10.78
CA VAL A 215 1.21 10.01 -10.99
C VAL A 215 2.66 9.76 -11.32
N GLU A 216 3.26 8.77 -10.68
CA GLU A 216 4.63 8.36 -10.93
C GLU A 216 4.75 6.85 -11.12
N GLY A 217 5.52 6.46 -12.14
CA GLY A 217 5.90 5.07 -12.37
C GLY A 217 7.26 4.75 -11.74
N ILE A 218 7.35 3.70 -10.98
CA ILE A 218 8.56 3.24 -10.27
C ILE A 218 9.04 1.92 -10.90
N PRO A 219 10.33 1.72 -11.18
CA PRO A 219 11.46 2.64 -10.95
C PRO A 219 11.57 3.76 -11.96
N PHE A 220 10.96 3.63 -13.16
CA PHE A 220 11.01 4.61 -14.23
C PHE A 220 9.63 4.77 -14.85
N GLY A 221 9.28 5.98 -15.34
CA GLY A 221 7.98 6.24 -15.98
C GLY A 221 7.73 5.38 -17.23
N TRP A 222 8.77 4.99 -17.96
CA TRP A 222 8.70 4.09 -19.12
C TRP A 222 8.70 2.60 -18.76
N LEU A 223 9.06 2.24 -17.50
CA LEU A 223 9.02 0.87 -16.95
C LEU A 223 8.38 0.90 -15.56
N PRO A 224 7.06 1.15 -15.46
CA PRO A 224 6.38 1.34 -14.19
C PRO A 224 6.01 -0.02 -13.57
N LEU A 225 6.87 -0.58 -12.73
CA LEU A 225 6.57 -1.80 -11.95
C LEU A 225 5.64 -1.51 -10.77
N ARG A 226 5.57 -0.25 -10.35
CA ARG A 226 4.64 0.26 -9.33
C ARG A 226 4.10 1.60 -9.79
N TYR A 227 2.88 1.91 -9.44
CA TYR A 227 2.34 3.25 -9.56
C TYR A 227 2.27 3.89 -8.18
N VAL A 228 2.66 5.16 -8.10
CA VAL A 228 2.48 6.00 -6.91
C VAL A 228 1.65 7.20 -7.32
N VAL A 229 0.48 7.35 -6.73
CA VAL A 229 -0.50 8.39 -7.05
C VAL A 229 -0.67 9.31 -5.86
N ARG A 230 -0.49 10.61 -6.09
CA ARG A 230 -0.77 11.66 -5.12
C ARG A 230 -2.12 12.29 -5.42
N CYS A 231 -2.95 12.34 -4.40
CA CYS A 231 -4.24 13.02 -4.42
C CYS A 231 -4.29 14.15 -3.39
N GLU A 232 -5.06 15.18 -3.69
CA GLU A 232 -5.41 16.24 -2.75
C GLU A 232 -6.90 16.23 -2.47
N SER A 233 -7.29 16.45 -1.22
CA SER A 233 -8.69 16.61 -0.85
C SER A 233 -9.19 18.01 -1.24
N ASP A 234 -10.23 18.05 -2.07
CA ASP A 234 -10.78 19.31 -2.60
C ASP A 234 -11.60 20.13 -1.58
N GLY A 235 -11.95 19.56 -0.43
CA GLY A 235 -12.70 20.26 0.63
C GLY A 235 -14.14 20.66 0.26
N ARG A 236 -14.67 20.29 -0.92
CA ARG A 236 -15.89 20.91 -1.47
C ARG A 236 -17.15 20.04 -1.53
N ASP A 237 -17.11 18.76 -1.20
CA ASP A 237 -18.24 17.86 -1.58
C ASP A 237 -19.36 17.64 -0.55
N ASP A 238 -19.31 18.22 0.66
CA ASP A 238 -20.41 18.04 1.62
C ASP A 238 -21.60 18.99 1.41
N ALA A 239 -21.47 20.01 0.53
CA ALA A 239 -22.57 20.96 0.28
C ALA A 239 -23.72 20.39 -0.56
N HIS A 240 -23.54 19.24 -1.22
CA HIS A 240 -24.56 18.65 -2.11
C HIS A 240 -25.39 17.54 -1.46
N ARG A 241 -24.91 16.89 -0.38
CA ARG A 241 -25.68 15.86 0.34
C ARG A 241 -26.66 16.40 1.39
N ALA A 242 -26.54 17.68 1.78
CA ALA A 242 -27.44 18.30 2.76
C ALA A 242 -28.69 18.97 2.13
N ARG A 243 -28.90 18.84 0.82
CA ARG A 243 -30.04 19.45 0.10
C ARG A 243 -30.82 18.46 -0.77
N GLY A 244 -30.82 17.18 -0.42
CA GLY A 244 -31.65 16.16 -1.06
C GLY A 244 -32.54 15.46 -0.07
#